data_4e87c9b41aa7ef0c28d9495144b9b682
#
_entry.id   4e87c9b41aa7ef0c28d9495144b9b682
#
_cell.length_a   1.000
_cell.length_b   1.000
_cell.length_c   1.000
_cell.angle_alpha   90.00
_cell.angle_beta   90.00
_cell.angle_gamma   90.00
#
_symmetry.space_group_name_H-M   'P 1'
#
loop_
_entity.id
_entity.type
_entity.pdbx_description
1 polymer ?
#
loop_
_entity_poly.entity_id
_entity_poly.type
_entity_poly.pdbx_seq_one_letter_code
_entity_poly.pdbx_strand_id
1 'polypeptide(L)'
;MGTSVDAAIKEENGNVAEKKPIVVFVLGGPGSGKGTQCANIVQHFGYTHLSAGDLLRAEIKSGSENGTMIQEMIKEGKIVPSEVTIKLLQKAMQESGNDKFLIDGFPRNEENRAAFESITKIEPEFVLFFDCSEEEMERRLLNRNQGRVDDNIETIRKRFKVFLESSIPVVEYYDSKGKVRKIDAAKSVEEVFEAVKAIFTQKYEKVKRHRCSIL
;
A
#
# COMPACT_ATOMS: atom_id res chain seq x y z
N MET A 1 -18.78 -65.87 -12.21
CA MET A 1 -18.25 -64.95 -13.24
C MET A 1 -18.70 -63.56 -12.83
N GLY A 2 -17.85 -62.83 -12.16
CA GLY A 2 -18.06 -61.46 -11.70
C GLY A 2 -16.86 -60.62 -12.11
N THR A 3 -17.04 -59.71 -13.05
CA THR A 3 -16.04 -58.77 -13.51
C THR A 3 -16.10 -57.50 -12.70
N SER A 4 -15.09 -57.30 -11.88
CA SER A 4 -14.81 -56.06 -11.18
C SER A 4 -14.31 -55.05 -12.19
N VAL A 5 -14.93 -53.87 -12.26
CA VAL A 5 -14.46 -52.68 -13.01
C VAL A 5 -13.94 -51.68 -12.01
N ASP A 6 -12.64 -51.69 -11.79
CA ASP A 6 -11.93 -50.64 -11.07
C ASP A 6 -11.91 -49.38 -11.94
N ALA A 7 -12.72 -48.39 -11.54
CA ALA A 7 -12.65 -47.06 -12.11
C ALA A 7 -11.57 -46.25 -11.38
N ALA A 8 -10.39 -46.15 -11.99
CA ALA A 8 -9.31 -45.31 -11.53
C ALA A 8 -9.71 -43.83 -11.74
N ILE A 9 -10.03 -43.15 -10.64
CA ILE A 9 -10.18 -41.68 -10.60
C ILE A 9 -8.77 -41.08 -10.69
N LYS A 10 -8.42 -40.55 -11.86
CA LYS A 10 -7.24 -39.70 -12.00
C LYS A 10 -7.54 -38.35 -11.33
N GLU A 11 -6.95 -38.16 -10.16
CA GLU A 11 -6.80 -36.84 -9.58
C GLU A 11 -5.86 -36.03 -10.47
N GLU A 12 -6.40 -35.14 -11.28
CA GLU A 12 -5.64 -34.08 -11.91
C GLU A 12 -5.26 -33.04 -10.86
N ASN A 13 -4.15 -33.25 -10.18
CA ASN A 13 -3.47 -32.22 -9.41
C ASN A 13 -2.90 -31.18 -10.39
N GLY A 14 -3.78 -30.29 -10.83
CA GLY A 14 -3.40 -29.05 -11.52
C GLY A 14 -2.66 -28.16 -10.53
N ASN A 15 -1.34 -28.23 -10.55
CA ASN A 15 -0.47 -27.30 -9.83
C ASN A 15 -0.62 -25.90 -10.46
N VAL A 16 -1.71 -25.19 -10.10
CA VAL A 16 -1.89 -23.79 -10.43
C VAL A 16 -0.84 -23.04 -9.62
N ALA A 17 0.29 -22.70 -10.25
CA ALA A 17 1.30 -21.87 -9.64
C ALA A 17 0.59 -20.58 -9.15
N GLU A 18 0.43 -20.42 -7.83
CA GLU A 18 -0.18 -19.25 -7.25
C GLU A 18 0.56 -18.01 -7.74
N LYS A 19 -0.09 -17.25 -8.57
CA LYS A 19 0.48 -16.03 -9.15
C LYS A 19 0.70 -15.03 -8.02
N LYS A 20 1.96 -14.73 -7.73
CA LYS A 20 2.30 -13.74 -6.70
C LYS A 20 1.60 -12.41 -6.98
N PRO A 21 0.96 -11.81 -5.97
CA PRO A 21 0.28 -10.53 -6.16
C PRO A 21 1.29 -9.43 -6.51
N ILE A 22 0.86 -8.49 -7.33
CA ILE A 22 1.61 -7.29 -7.69
C ILE A 22 1.31 -6.23 -6.63
N VAL A 23 2.31 -5.81 -5.88
CA VAL A 23 2.19 -4.80 -4.83
C VAL A 23 2.98 -3.55 -5.22
N VAL A 24 2.34 -2.40 -5.13
CA VAL A 24 2.97 -1.08 -5.22
C VAL A 24 2.78 -0.40 -3.87
N PHE A 25 3.86 0.00 -3.24
CA PHE A 25 3.78 0.84 -2.05
C PHE A 25 3.59 2.30 -2.44
N VAL A 26 2.70 2.98 -1.74
CA VAL A 26 2.41 4.38 -1.93
C VAL A 26 2.82 5.13 -0.68
N LEU A 27 3.98 5.79 -0.74
CA LEU A 27 4.61 6.47 0.37
C LEU A 27 4.63 8.00 0.16
N GLY A 28 4.78 8.72 1.24
CA GLY A 28 4.79 10.18 1.29
C GLY A 28 4.22 10.67 2.61
N GLY A 29 4.50 11.91 2.96
CA GLY A 29 4.05 12.51 4.22
C GLY A 29 2.53 12.59 4.35
N PRO A 30 2.03 12.79 5.57
CA PRO A 30 0.61 13.03 5.79
C PRO A 30 0.16 14.30 5.03
N GLY A 31 -0.93 14.23 4.27
CA GLY A 31 -1.39 15.36 3.46
C GLY A 31 -0.77 15.47 2.05
N SER A 32 0.14 14.59 1.64
CA SER A 32 0.78 14.63 0.32
C SER A 32 -0.12 14.21 -0.86
N GLY A 33 -1.39 13.89 -0.64
CA GLY A 33 -2.35 13.56 -1.71
C GLY A 33 -2.38 12.08 -2.14
N LYS A 34 -1.68 11.18 -1.45
CA LYS A 34 -1.65 9.74 -1.76
C LYS A 34 -3.01 9.12 -2.05
N GLY A 35 -3.96 9.30 -1.13
CA GLY A 35 -5.29 8.69 -1.25
C GLY A 35 -6.06 9.15 -2.49
N THR A 36 -5.96 10.44 -2.85
CA THR A 36 -6.56 10.99 -4.07
C THR A 36 -5.98 10.31 -5.31
N GLN A 37 -4.66 10.18 -5.36
CA GLN A 37 -4.00 9.54 -6.50
C GLN A 37 -4.25 8.02 -6.53
N CYS A 38 -4.32 7.37 -5.38
CA CYS A 38 -4.73 5.96 -5.32
C CYS A 38 -6.11 5.72 -5.92
N ALA A 39 -7.10 6.59 -5.63
CA ALA A 39 -8.42 6.50 -6.24
C ALA A 39 -8.37 6.60 -7.77
N ASN A 40 -7.57 7.54 -8.29
CA ASN A 40 -7.35 7.69 -9.72
C ASN A 40 -6.67 6.45 -10.34
N ILE A 41 -5.67 5.88 -9.67
CA ILE A 41 -4.98 4.65 -10.14
C ILE A 41 -5.93 3.46 -10.15
N VAL A 42 -6.78 3.30 -9.13
CA VAL A 42 -7.80 2.25 -9.07
C VAL A 42 -8.71 2.33 -10.30
N GLN A 43 -9.23 3.52 -10.59
CA GLN A 43 -10.16 3.74 -11.70
C GLN A 43 -9.52 3.45 -13.06
N HIS A 44 -8.24 3.78 -13.27
CA HIS A 44 -7.60 3.68 -14.57
C HIS A 44 -6.87 2.36 -14.81
N PHE A 45 -6.35 1.73 -13.77
CA PHE A 45 -5.45 0.57 -13.90
C PHE A 45 -5.96 -0.69 -13.19
N GLY A 46 -7.11 -0.62 -12.51
CA GLY A 46 -7.78 -1.77 -11.88
C GLY A 46 -6.99 -2.38 -10.71
N TYR A 47 -6.27 -1.55 -9.94
CA TYR A 47 -5.67 -1.97 -8.68
C TYR A 47 -6.71 -1.95 -7.56
N THR A 48 -6.47 -2.73 -6.52
CA THR A 48 -7.18 -2.58 -5.24
C THR A 48 -6.38 -1.66 -4.33
N HIS A 49 -7.01 -0.60 -3.81
CA HIS A 49 -6.40 0.32 -2.86
C HIS A 49 -6.59 -0.17 -1.44
N LEU A 50 -5.50 -0.40 -0.73
CA LEU A 50 -5.44 -0.78 0.67
C LEU A 50 -4.74 0.32 1.47
N SER A 51 -5.53 1.19 2.09
CA SER A 51 -5.02 2.22 2.98
C SER A 51 -4.81 1.64 4.38
N ALA A 52 -3.57 1.50 4.82
CA ALA A 52 -3.24 1.03 6.16
C ALA A 52 -3.92 1.85 7.25
N GLY A 53 -3.99 3.18 7.06
CA GLY A 53 -4.69 4.05 8.00
C GLY A 53 -6.19 3.82 8.04
N ASP A 54 -6.84 3.53 6.91
CA ASP A 54 -8.29 3.28 6.87
C ASP A 54 -8.62 1.89 7.44
N LEU A 55 -7.79 0.89 7.19
CA LEU A 55 -7.91 -0.44 7.81
C LEU A 55 -7.82 -0.35 9.34
N LEU A 56 -6.84 0.40 9.86
CA LEU A 56 -6.71 0.62 11.30
C LEU A 56 -7.92 1.37 11.87
N ARG A 57 -8.44 2.37 11.19
CA ARG A 57 -9.67 3.08 11.60
C ARG A 57 -10.92 2.18 11.57
N ALA A 58 -11.01 1.29 10.60
CA ALA A 58 -12.08 0.28 10.55
C ALA A 58 -11.96 -0.69 11.72
N GLU A 59 -10.76 -1.12 12.08
CA GLU A 59 -10.50 -1.98 13.24
C GLU A 59 -10.92 -1.32 14.57
N ILE A 60 -10.65 -0.02 14.73
CA ILE A 60 -11.15 0.76 15.88
C ILE A 60 -12.68 0.72 15.94
N LYS A 61 -13.35 0.95 14.82
CA LYS A 61 -14.83 1.00 14.74
C LYS A 61 -15.47 -0.36 14.97
N SER A 62 -14.76 -1.46 14.73
CA SER A 62 -15.29 -2.81 14.96
C SER A 62 -15.43 -3.19 16.42
N GLY A 63 -14.81 -2.40 17.33
CA GLY A 63 -14.82 -2.70 18.77
C GLY A 63 -13.92 -3.88 19.17
N SER A 64 -12.97 -4.25 18.31
CA SER A 64 -12.02 -5.33 18.61
C SER A 64 -11.11 -5.00 19.82
N GLU A 65 -10.51 -6.03 20.41
CA GLU A 65 -9.57 -5.88 21.52
C GLU A 65 -8.40 -4.95 21.17
N ASN A 66 -7.95 -4.95 19.93
CA ASN A 66 -6.89 -4.07 19.46
C ASN A 66 -7.35 -2.63 19.21
N GLY A 67 -8.66 -2.40 19.08
CA GLY A 67 -9.21 -1.11 18.67
C GLY A 67 -8.83 0.03 19.59
N THR A 68 -8.86 -0.16 20.91
CA THR A 68 -8.48 0.87 21.90
C THR A 68 -7.00 1.22 21.79
N MET A 69 -6.10 0.24 21.75
CA MET A 69 -4.67 0.45 21.58
C MET A 69 -4.36 1.19 20.27
N ILE A 70 -4.98 0.78 19.17
CA ILE A 70 -4.80 1.43 17.86
C ILE A 70 -5.28 2.89 17.92
N GLN A 71 -6.41 3.15 18.56
CA GLN A 71 -6.96 4.51 18.70
C GLN A 71 -6.02 5.44 19.44
N GLU A 72 -5.45 4.99 20.56
CA GLU A 72 -4.49 5.77 21.35
C GLU A 72 -3.23 6.07 20.54
N MET A 73 -2.67 5.08 19.86
CA MET A 73 -1.48 5.26 19.05
C MET A 73 -1.70 6.23 17.87
N ILE A 74 -2.84 6.13 17.18
CA ILE A 74 -3.19 7.05 16.09
C ILE A 74 -3.36 8.49 16.62
N LYS A 75 -4.03 8.65 17.76
CA LYS A 75 -4.22 9.95 18.41
C LYS A 75 -2.89 10.61 18.79
N GLU A 76 -1.91 9.81 19.21
CA GLU A 76 -0.57 10.28 19.52
C GLU A 76 0.36 10.43 18.31
N GLY A 77 -0.10 10.05 17.12
CA GLY A 77 0.70 10.08 15.88
C GLY A 77 1.77 8.99 15.81
N LYS A 78 1.69 7.96 16.66
CA LYS A 78 2.62 6.84 16.71
C LYS A 78 2.36 5.80 15.63
N ILE A 79 3.36 4.96 15.37
CA ILE A 79 3.26 3.81 14.47
C ILE A 79 2.65 2.63 15.21
N VAL A 80 1.59 2.04 14.65
CA VAL A 80 0.95 0.82 15.19
C VAL A 80 1.87 -0.39 14.96
N PRO A 81 1.91 -1.39 15.87
CA PRO A 81 2.74 -2.58 15.71
C PRO A 81 2.61 -3.25 14.34
N SER A 82 3.73 -3.71 13.81
CA SER A 82 3.83 -4.28 12.46
C SER A 82 2.87 -5.43 12.23
N GLU A 83 2.80 -6.36 13.18
CA GLU A 83 1.96 -7.56 13.09
C GLU A 83 0.47 -7.25 12.93
N VAL A 84 -0.03 -6.25 13.68
CA VAL A 84 -1.43 -5.83 13.59
C VAL A 84 -1.75 -5.29 12.20
N THR A 85 -0.91 -4.37 11.72
CA THR A 85 -1.11 -3.74 10.40
C THR A 85 -0.98 -4.77 9.26
N ILE A 86 0.02 -5.66 9.33
CA ILE A 86 0.25 -6.69 8.31
C ILE A 86 -0.91 -7.68 8.26
N LYS A 87 -1.43 -8.11 9.42
CA LYS A 87 -2.60 -9.01 9.49
C LYS A 87 -3.83 -8.40 8.82
N LEU A 88 -4.09 -7.12 9.07
CA LEU A 88 -5.19 -6.41 8.42
C LEU A 88 -5.01 -6.29 6.90
N LEU A 89 -3.78 -5.99 6.45
CA LEU A 89 -3.45 -5.94 5.03
C LEU A 89 -3.62 -7.31 4.36
N GLN A 90 -3.10 -8.39 4.95
CA GLN A 90 -3.24 -9.74 4.41
C GLN A 90 -4.71 -10.15 4.29
N LYS A 91 -5.52 -9.90 5.33
CA LYS A 91 -6.95 -10.15 5.30
C LYS A 91 -7.63 -9.40 4.15
N ALA A 92 -7.38 -8.10 4.02
CA ALA A 92 -7.96 -7.29 2.96
C ALA A 92 -7.49 -7.72 1.55
N MET A 93 -6.25 -8.16 1.40
CA MET A 93 -5.74 -8.72 0.14
C MET A 93 -6.50 -10.00 -0.24
N GLN A 94 -6.68 -10.92 0.70
CA GLN A 94 -7.40 -12.19 0.49
C GLN A 94 -8.87 -11.96 0.13
N GLU A 95 -9.54 -11.04 0.82
CA GLU A 95 -10.97 -10.75 0.62
C GLU A 95 -11.26 -10.01 -0.69
N SER A 96 -10.27 -9.34 -1.29
CA SER A 96 -10.48 -8.48 -2.47
C SER A 96 -10.70 -9.22 -3.78
N GLY A 97 -10.24 -10.47 -3.89
CA GLY A 97 -10.27 -11.25 -5.13
C GLY A 97 -9.40 -10.70 -6.28
N ASN A 98 -8.55 -9.70 -6.03
CA ASN A 98 -7.64 -9.09 -7.01
C ASN A 98 -6.19 -9.56 -6.76
N ASP A 99 -5.35 -9.45 -7.80
CA ASP A 99 -3.93 -9.76 -7.73
C ASP A 99 -3.03 -8.51 -7.81
N LYS A 100 -3.62 -7.30 -7.87
CA LYS A 100 -2.91 -6.00 -7.97
C LYS A 100 -3.31 -5.06 -6.84
N PHE A 101 -2.34 -4.63 -6.05
CA PHE A 101 -2.58 -3.85 -4.84
C PHE A 101 -1.75 -2.57 -4.79
N LEU A 102 -2.39 -1.48 -4.36
CA LEU A 102 -1.75 -0.27 -3.87
C LEU A 102 -1.82 -0.30 -2.35
N ILE A 103 -0.70 -0.42 -1.67
CA ILE A 103 -0.65 -0.34 -0.21
C ILE A 103 -0.23 1.08 0.17
N ASP A 104 -1.20 1.86 0.66
CA ASP A 104 -1.04 3.28 1.00
C ASP A 104 -0.71 3.49 2.47
N GLY A 105 0.34 4.26 2.72
CA GLY A 105 0.78 4.63 4.06
C GLY A 105 1.41 3.49 4.86
N PHE A 106 1.96 2.50 4.19
CA PHE A 106 2.73 1.39 4.73
C PHE A 106 3.77 0.93 3.70
N PRO A 107 4.99 0.52 4.12
CA PRO A 107 5.51 0.55 5.49
C PRO A 107 5.84 1.96 5.98
N ARG A 108 5.87 2.16 7.31
CA ARG A 108 6.17 3.46 7.93
C ARG A 108 7.53 3.50 8.61
N ASN A 109 8.13 2.36 8.85
CA ASN A 109 9.47 2.21 9.40
C ASN A 109 10.11 0.93 8.87
N GLU A 110 11.39 0.74 9.18
CA GLU A 110 12.17 -0.40 8.74
C GLU A 110 11.63 -1.73 9.31
N GLU A 111 11.13 -1.72 10.54
CA GLU A 111 10.50 -2.89 11.16
C GLU A 111 9.27 -3.34 10.36
N ASN A 112 8.38 -2.40 9.99
CA ASN A 112 7.21 -2.70 9.15
C ASN A 112 7.63 -3.32 7.81
N ARG A 113 8.68 -2.76 7.18
CA ARG A 113 9.21 -3.25 5.91
C ARG A 113 9.70 -4.70 6.04
N ALA A 114 10.61 -4.93 6.99
CA ALA A 114 11.22 -6.23 7.18
C ALA A 114 10.18 -7.29 7.59
N ALA A 115 9.26 -6.95 8.49
CA ALA A 115 8.19 -7.83 8.92
C ALA A 115 7.25 -8.19 7.75
N PHE A 116 6.86 -7.21 6.93
CA PHE A 116 6.00 -7.46 5.77
C PHE A 116 6.66 -8.43 4.78
N GLU A 117 7.89 -8.17 4.37
CA GLU A 117 8.63 -9.04 3.46
C GLU A 117 8.86 -10.45 4.05
N SER A 118 9.13 -10.53 5.36
CA SER A 118 9.34 -11.81 6.05
C SER A 118 8.06 -12.65 6.15
N ILE A 119 6.93 -12.02 6.50
CA ILE A 119 5.65 -12.70 6.73
C ILE A 119 4.97 -13.05 5.41
N THR A 120 4.90 -12.10 4.48
CA THR A 120 4.14 -12.27 3.23
C THR A 120 4.96 -12.88 2.09
N LYS A 121 6.29 -12.82 2.15
CA LYS A 121 7.21 -13.15 1.06
C LYS A 121 6.97 -12.32 -0.22
N ILE A 122 6.35 -11.14 -0.05
CA ILE A 122 6.06 -10.20 -1.12
C ILE A 122 7.05 -9.04 -1.03
N GLU A 123 7.77 -8.75 -2.10
CA GLU A 123 8.47 -7.50 -2.34
C GLU A 123 7.62 -6.58 -3.20
N PRO A 124 7.62 -5.26 -2.96
CA PRO A 124 6.93 -4.34 -3.85
C PRO A 124 7.61 -4.33 -5.22
N GLU A 125 6.80 -4.22 -6.26
CA GLU A 125 7.32 -4.03 -7.60
C GLU A 125 8.06 -2.70 -7.74
N PHE A 126 7.45 -1.66 -7.19
CA PHE A 126 8.06 -0.34 -7.00
C PHE A 126 7.33 0.44 -5.90
N VAL A 127 7.90 1.56 -5.53
CA VAL A 127 7.37 2.49 -4.54
C VAL A 127 7.05 3.81 -5.24
N LEU A 128 5.81 4.26 -5.17
CA LEU A 128 5.44 5.63 -5.50
C LEU A 128 5.71 6.52 -4.29
N PHE A 129 6.61 7.46 -4.44
CA PHE A 129 6.92 8.42 -3.40
C PHE A 129 6.40 9.81 -3.76
N PHE A 130 5.37 10.27 -3.03
CA PHE A 130 4.78 11.58 -3.18
C PHE A 130 5.54 12.60 -2.33
N ASP A 131 6.44 13.34 -2.99
CA ASP A 131 7.26 14.37 -2.37
C ASP A 131 6.49 15.69 -2.31
N CYS A 132 6.41 16.28 -1.13
CA CYS A 132 5.66 17.51 -0.87
C CYS A 132 6.26 18.22 0.34
N SER A 133 6.30 19.56 0.32
CA SER A 133 6.81 20.31 1.46
C SER A 133 5.91 20.18 2.68
N GLU A 134 6.50 20.36 3.86
CA GLU A 134 5.77 20.27 5.15
C GLU A 134 4.66 21.30 5.22
N GLU A 135 4.92 22.54 4.78
CA GLU A 135 3.95 23.65 4.79
C GLU A 135 2.71 23.31 3.93
N GLU A 136 2.93 22.77 2.74
CA GLU A 136 1.82 22.40 1.85
C GLU A 136 1.03 21.23 2.40
N MET A 137 1.72 20.23 2.98
CA MET A 137 1.07 19.10 3.63
C MET A 137 0.24 19.54 4.84
N GLU A 138 0.78 20.42 5.70
CA GLU A 138 0.06 20.99 6.85
C GLU A 138 -1.19 21.77 6.39
N ARG A 139 -1.05 22.65 5.39
CA ARG A 139 -2.15 23.38 4.80
C ARG A 139 -3.27 22.46 4.30
N ARG A 140 -2.91 21.37 3.60
CA ARG A 140 -3.88 20.40 3.07
C ARG A 140 -4.58 19.63 4.18
N LEU A 141 -3.87 19.24 5.24
CA LEU A 141 -4.43 18.49 6.37
C LEU A 141 -5.43 19.33 7.16
N LEU A 142 -5.11 20.59 7.44
CA LEU A 142 -6.00 21.50 8.18
C LEU A 142 -7.28 21.82 7.39
N ASN A 143 -7.22 21.79 6.05
CA ASN A 143 -8.37 22.05 5.18
C ASN A 143 -9.12 20.78 4.75
N ARG A 144 -8.72 19.59 5.24
CA ARG A 144 -9.27 18.30 4.76
C ARG A 144 -10.72 18.07 5.18
N ASN A 145 -11.16 18.62 6.32
CA ASN A 145 -12.53 18.54 6.85
C ASN A 145 -13.14 17.11 6.89
N GLN A 146 -12.32 16.10 7.19
CA GLN A 146 -12.77 14.69 7.26
C GLN A 146 -13.09 14.23 8.69
N GLY A 147 -13.04 15.13 9.68
CA GLY A 147 -13.35 14.80 11.08
C GLY A 147 -12.42 13.75 11.70
N ARG A 148 -11.19 13.61 11.21
CA ARG A 148 -10.22 12.66 11.75
C ARG A 148 -9.65 13.20 13.06
N VAL A 149 -9.55 12.35 14.07
CA VAL A 149 -9.01 12.71 15.40
C VAL A 149 -7.53 13.12 15.36
N ASP A 150 -6.81 12.72 14.32
CA ASP A 150 -5.40 13.01 14.10
C ASP A 150 -5.15 14.23 13.17
N ASP A 151 -6.18 14.98 12.80
CA ASP A 151 -6.09 16.20 12.00
C ASP A 151 -6.08 17.49 12.86
N ASN A 152 -5.38 17.44 13.98
CA ASN A 152 -5.05 18.63 14.78
C ASN A 152 -3.56 18.95 14.68
N ILE A 153 -3.21 20.22 14.85
CA ILE A 153 -1.85 20.74 14.62
C ILE A 153 -0.77 20.00 15.41
N GLU A 154 -1.07 19.63 16.65
CA GLU A 154 -0.12 18.93 17.52
C GLU A 154 0.19 17.53 16.99
N THR A 155 -0.87 16.76 16.64
CA THR A 155 -0.72 15.43 16.09
C THR A 155 -0.11 15.48 14.68
N ILE A 156 -0.46 16.47 13.85
CA ILE A 156 0.14 16.68 12.52
C ILE A 156 1.65 16.85 12.64
N ARG A 157 2.14 17.68 13.54
CA ARG A 157 3.59 17.88 13.76
C ARG A 157 4.29 16.60 14.25
N LYS A 158 3.67 15.84 15.14
CA LYS A 158 4.20 14.52 15.56
C LYS A 158 4.29 13.56 14.37
N ARG A 159 3.29 13.54 13.51
CA ARG A 159 3.27 12.69 12.30
C ARG A 159 4.33 13.10 11.29
N PHE A 160 4.62 14.38 11.12
CA PHE A 160 5.73 14.84 10.27
C PHE A 160 7.07 14.38 10.82
N LYS A 161 7.30 14.53 12.13
CA LYS A 161 8.50 14.03 12.77
C LYS A 161 8.68 12.53 12.55
N VAL A 162 7.66 11.74 12.81
CA VAL A 162 7.68 10.28 12.58
C VAL A 162 7.92 9.95 11.10
N PHE A 163 7.33 10.70 10.18
CA PHE A 163 7.55 10.52 8.74
C PHE A 163 9.02 10.75 8.37
N LEU A 164 9.62 11.84 8.82
CA LEU A 164 11.02 12.18 8.52
C LEU A 164 11.99 11.18 9.16
N GLU A 165 11.77 10.83 10.42
CA GLU A 165 12.70 9.97 11.17
C GLU A 165 12.56 8.47 10.84
N SER A 166 11.37 8.01 10.47
CA SER A 166 11.10 6.57 10.33
C SER A 166 10.72 6.15 8.91
N SER A 167 9.97 6.99 8.17
CA SER A 167 9.46 6.59 6.85
C SER A 167 10.40 6.97 5.72
N ILE A 168 11.13 8.07 5.82
CA ILE A 168 12.15 8.47 4.84
C ILE A 168 13.24 7.40 4.71
N PRO A 169 13.80 6.81 5.80
CA PRO A 169 14.77 5.71 5.67
C PRO A 169 14.25 4.52 4.87
N VAL A 170 12.95 4.22 4.94
CA VAL A 170 12.33 3.16 4.11
C VAL A 170 12.33 3.54 2.63
N VAL A 171 12.03 4.81 2.32
CA VAL A 171 12.10 5.31 0.93
C VAL A 171 13.53 5.20 0.40
N GLU A 172 14.52 5.62 1.19
CA GLU A 172 15.95 5.53 0.84
C GLU A 172 16.41 4.09 0.62
N TYR A 173 15.94 3.16 1.45
CA TYR A 173 16.20 1.73 1.26
C TYR A 173 15.69 1.23 -0.11
N TYR A 174 14.48 1.58 -0.51
CA TYR A 174 13.97 1.18 -1.81
C TYR A 174 14.59 1.98 -2.97
N ASP A 175 15.01 3.20 -2.73
CA ASP A 175 15.71 4.02 -3.72
C ASP A 175 17.08 3.42 -4.04
N SER A 176 17.84 2.96 -3.03
CA SER A 176 19.10 2.24 -3.23
C SER A 176 18.95 0.97 -4.08
N LYS A 177 17.74 0.39 -4.12
CA LYS A 177 17.37 -0.74 -4.99
C LYS A 177 16.83 -0.32 -6.37
N GLY A 178 16.78 0.97 -6.68
CA GLY A 178 16.21 1.50 -7.93
C GLY A 178 14.69 1.33 -8.05
N LYS A 179 13.99 1.07 -6.93
CA LYS A 179 12.55 0.81 -6.91
C LYS A 179 11.70 2.05 -6.67
N VAL A 180 12.25 3.20 -6.32
CA VAL A 180 11.46 4.42 -6.06
C VAL A 180 11.10 5.14 -7.36
N ARG A 181 9.86 5.61 -7.40
CA ARG A 181 9.34 6.53 -8.42
C ARG A 181 8.86 7.77 -7.70
N LYS A 182 9.71 8.80 -7.69
CA LYS A 182 9.46 10.08 -7.02
C LYS A 182 8.53 10.94 -7.86
N ILE A 183 7.51 11.54 -7.23
CA ILE A 183 6.51 12.41 -7.83
C ILE A 183 6.47 13.71 -7.05
N ASP A 184 6.59 14.84 -7.76
CA ASP A 184 6.34 16.16 -7.19
C ASP A 184 4.84 16.31 -6.90
N ALA A 185 4.47 16.18 -5.64
CA ALA A 185 3.09 16.22 -5.17
C ALA A 185 2.62 17.63 -4.78
N ALA A 186 3.44 18.65 -4.98
CA ALA A 186 3.04 20.05 -4.74
C ALA A 186 2.12 20.60 -5.85
N LYS A 187 2.11 19.98 -7.02
CA LYS A 187 1.32 20.36 -8.19
C LYS A 187 -0.18 20.09 -8.01
N SER A 188 -0.98 20.45 -9.02
CA SER A 188 -2.41 20.16 -9.05
C SER A 188 -2.67 18.65 -9.10
N VAL A 189 -3.86 18.23 -8.69
CA VAL A 189 -4.25 16.80 -8.67
C VAL A 189 -4.09 16.16 -10.06
N GLU A 190 -4.45 16.91 -11.09
CA GLU A 190 -4.42 16.51 -12.50
C GLU A 190 -2.99 16.33 -12.99
N GLU A 191 -2.11 17.33 -12.74
CA GLU A 191 -0.69 17.26 -13.13
C GLU A 191 0.05 16.13 -12.44
N VAL A 192 -0.22 15.92 -11.14
CA VAL A 192 0.32 14.78 -10.38
C VAL A 192 -0.16 13.48 -11.00
N PHE A 193 -1.43 13.39 -11.38
CA PHE A 193 -1.97 12.17 -11.97
C PHE A 193 -1.38 11.87 -13.35
N GLU A 194 -1.09 12.89 -14.18
CA GLU A 194 -0.39 12.68 -15.46
C GLU A 194 1.01 12.05 -15.24
N ALA A 195 1.76 12.52 -14.24
CA ALA A 195 3.04 11.91 -13.87
C ALA A 195 2.88 10.45 -13.40
N VAL A 196 1.84 10.17 -12.59
CA VAL A 196 1.49 8.82 -12.15
C VAL A 196 1.16 7.93 -13.35
N LYS A 197 0.31 8.40 -14.27
CA LYS A 197 -0.06 7.65 -15.50
C LYS A 197 1.16 7.26 -16.32
N ALA A 198 2.11 8.17 -16.50
CA ALA A 198 3.33 7.90 -17.24
C ALA A 198 4.12 6.72 -16.64
N ILE A 199 4.22 6.63 -15.31
CA ILE A 199 4.92 5.54 -14.61
C ILE A 199 4.22 4.20 -14.86
N PHE A 200 2.90 4.15 -14.69
CA PHE A 200 2.14 2.90 -14.88
C PHE A 200 2.11 2.47 -16.36
N THR A 201 1.98 3.40 -17.30
CA THR A 201 1.95 3.09 -18.75
C THR A 201 3.27 2.51 -19.24
N GLN A 202 4.41 3.07 -18.83
CA GLN A 202 5.74 2.54 -19.17
C GLN A 202 5.93 1.10 -18.67
N LYS A 203 5.37 0.77 -17.53
CA LYS A 203 5.35 -0.58 -17.00
C LYS A 203 4.61 -1.55 -17.92
N TYR A 204 3.40 -1.20 -18.35
CA TYR A 204 2.59 -2.06 -19.21
C TYR A 204 3.25 -2.30 -20.57
N GLU A 205 3.94 -1.30 -21.12
CA GLU A 205 4.69 -1.46 -22.38
C GLU A 205 5.89 -2.41 -22.23
N LYS A 206 6.65 -2.32 -21.14
CA LYS A 206 7.75 -3.24 -20.87
C LYS A 206 7.27 -4.69 -20.76
N VAL A 207 6.15 -4.93 -20.08
CA VAL A 207 5.57 -6.28 -19.96
C VAL A 207 5.10 -6.82 -21.31
N LYS A 208 4.51 -5.98 -22.19
CA LYS A 208 4.12 -6.38 -23.55
C LYS A 208 5.32 -6.76 -24.39
N ARG A 209 6.40 -5.98 -24.39
CA ARG A 209 7.63 -6.26 -25.15
C ARG A 209 8.28 -7.58 -24.74
N HIS A 210 8.33 -7.89 -23.44
CA HIS A 210 8.87 -9.17 -22.97
C HIS A 210 8.01 -10.38 -23.39
N ARG A 211 6.70 -10.24 -23.45
CA ARG A 211 5.82 -11.31 -23.95
C ARG A 211 5.94 -11.54 -25.45
N CYS A 212 6.17 -10.50 -26.24
CA CYS A 212 6.39 -10.64 -27.70
C CYS A 212 7.77 -11.17 -28.08
N SER A 213 8.76 -11.14 -27.19
CA SER A 213 10.12 -11.67 -27.45
C SER A 213 10.30 -13.14 -27.07
N ILE A 214 9.27 -13.80 -26.54
CA ILE A 214 9.27 -15.21 -26.10
C ILE A 214 8.42 -16.08 -27.06
N LEU A 215 7.78 -15.47 -28.05
CA LEU A 215 7.09 -16.15 -29.16
C LEU A 215 7.94 -16.09 -30.44
#